data_9c81c4ddd6327297194ab087f3573f56
#
_entry.id   9c81c4ddd6327297194ab087f3573f56
#
_cell.length_a   1.000
_cell.length_b   1.000
_cell.length_c   1.000
_cell.angle_alpha   90.00
_cell.angle_beta   90.00
_cell.angle_gamma   90.00
#
_symmetry.space_group_name_H-M   'P 1'
#
loop_
_entity.id
_entity.type
_entity.pdbx_description
1 polymer ?
#
loop_
_entity_poly.entity_id
_entity_poly.type
_entity_poly.pdbx_seq_one_letter_code
_entity_poly.pdbx_strand_id
1 'polypeptide(L)'
;VSPIAVDGPELNLGTAEAYVVLARPKIDPTQPGVIVAARDAGVSPEEFAGPGDVWTLMYDADGDGDGFELPGARDTEADAFAEQLQQALAAAEPFTVEAGNFLRLDARPVGADWTVTAHVTPPEGEEDGPAARTLELGALPASELLAELERFRRELA
;
A
#
# COMPACT_ATOMS: atom_id res chain seq x y z
N VAL A 1 15.98 9.55 -19.34
CA VAL A 1 14.92 8.55 -19.32
C VAL A 1 13.79 9.06 -18.45
N SER A 2 12.62 9.21 -19.03
CA SER A 2 11.44 9.60 -18.27
C SER A 2 10.97 8.42 -17.43
N PRO A 3 10.72 8.61 -16.13
CA PRO A 3 10.17 7.54 -15.32
C PRO A 3 8.78 7.16 -15.81
N ILE A 4 8.44 5.89 -15.68
CA ILE A 4 7.10 5.41 -16.00
C ILE A 4 6.15 5.97 -14.93
N ALA A 5 5.13 6.71 -15.35
CA ALA A 5 4.11 7.21 -14.46
C ALA A 5 3.19 6.05 -14.08
N VAL A 6 2.99 5.87 -12.79
CA VAL A 6 2.09 4.85 -12.25
C VAL A 6 0.91 5.57 -11.61
N ASP A 7 -0.26 5.40 -12.19
CA ASP A 7 -1.51 5.94 -11.68
C ASP A 7 -2.26 4.89 -10.85
N GLY A 8 -3.35 5.28 -10.26
CA GLY A 8 -4.21 4.40 -9.49
C GLY A 8 -4.26 4.79 -8.02
N PRO A 9 -5.22 4.24 -7.27
CA PRO A 9 -5.36 4.54 -5.84
C PRO A 9 -4.17 4.00 -5.05
N GLU A 10 -3.71 4.81 -4.10
CA GLU A 10 -2.54 4.50 -3.28
C GLU A 10 -2.75 5.04 -1.87
N LEU A 11 -2.55 4.17 -0.89
CA LEU A 11 -2.61 4.53 0.54
C LEU A 11 -1.22 4.39 1.14
N ASN A 12 -0.63 5.52 1.55
CA ASN A 12 0.68 5.57 2.18
C ASN A 12 0.54 5.74 3.69
N LEU A 13 1.13 4.84 4.45
CA LEU A 13 1.12 4.89 5.91
C LEU A 13 2.56 4.80 6.42
N GLY A 14 2.98 5.79 7.18
CA GLY A 14 4.31 5.77 7.81
C GLY A 14 5.12 7.03 7.57
N THR A 15 6.43 6.90 7.71
CA THR A 15 7.40 7.98 7.56
C THR A 15 8.37 7.62 6.44
N ALA A 16 9.30 8.53 6.11
CA ALA A 16 10.34 8.25 5.12
C ALA A 16 11.27 7.11 5.55
N GLU A 17 11.36 6.83 6.83
CA GLU A 17 12.24 5.78 7.38
C GLU A 17 11.57 4.41 7.42
N ALA A 18 10.26 4.37 7.65
CA ALA A 18 9.47 3.14 7.67
C ALA A 18 8.07 3.43 7.18
N TYR A 19 7.62 2.69 6.18
CA TYR A 19 6.29 2.90 5.60
C TYR A 19 5.70 1.63 5.01
N VAL A 20 4.38 1.66 4.84
CA VAL A 20 3.61 0.63 4.15
C VAL A 20 2.75 1.34 3.10
N VAL A 21 2.73 0.82 1.88
CA VAL A 21 1.93 1.35 0.79
C VAL A 21 1.00 0.26 0.25
N LEU A 22 -0.29 0.51 0.31
CA LEU A 22 -1.30 -0.33 -0.32
C LEU A 22 -1.73 0.38 -1.60
N ALA A 23 -1.46 -0.21 -2.75
CA ALA A 23 -1.69 0.44 -4.04
C ALA A 23 -2.28 -0.53 -5.06
N ARG A 24 -3.07 0.03 -5.97
CA ARG A 24 -3.49 -0.66 -7.19
C ARG A 24 -2.86 0.08 -8.38
N PRO A 25 -1.61 -0.25 -8.70
CA PRO A 25 -0.89 0.48 -9.74
C PRO A 25 -1.55 0.28 -11.10
N LYS A 26 -1.65 1.36 -11.87
CA LYS A 26 -2.16 1.34 -13.23
C LYS A 26 -1.11 1.95 -14.14
N ILE A 27 -0.58 1.13 -15.02
CA ILE A 27 0.43 1.55 -15.99
C ILE A 27 -0.25 1.69 -17.34
N ASP A 28 -0.11 2.86 -17.98
CA ASP A 28 -0.68 3.12 -19.29
C ASP A 28 0.25 2.53 -20.36
N PRO A 29 -0.19 1.51 -21.14
CA PRO A 29 0.64 0.90 -22.18
C PRO A 29 0.95 1.84 -23.36
N THR A 30 0.27 2.97 -23.46
CA THR A 30 0.53 3.95 -24.53
C THR A 30 1.62 4.96 -24.20
N GLN A 31 2.12 4.97 -22.96
CA GLN A 31 3.20 5.87 -22.57
C GLN A 31 4.51 5.50 -23.29
N PRO A 32 5.26 6.49 -23.79
CA PRO A 32 6.53 6.21 -24.48
C PRO A 32 7.53 5.41 -23.65
N GLY A 33 7.63 5.70 -22.35
CA GLY A 33 8.51 4.96 -21.43
C GLY A 33 8.13 3.49 -21.29
N VAL A 34 6.84 3.20 -21.28
CA VAL A 34 6.32 1.83 -21.20
C VAL A 34 6.62 1.08 -22.51
N ILE A 35 6.43 1.72 -23.66
CA ILE A 35 6.71 1.11 -24.96
C ILE A 35 8.19 0.72 -25.07
N VAL A 36 9.09 1.60 -24.65
CA VAL A 36 10.53 1.32 -24.67
C VAL A 36 10.89 0.19 -23.71
N ALA A 37 10.39 0.23 -22.47
CA ALA A 37 10.66 -0.79 -21.46
C ALA A 37 10.13 -2.17 -21.90
N ALA A 38 8.96 -2.21 -22.51
CA ALA A 38 8.37 -3.44 -23.03
C ALA A 38 9.22 -4.02 -24.16
N ARG A 39 9.70 -3.18 -25.06
CA ARG A 39 10.58 -3.61 -26.15
C ARG A 39 11.87 -4.22 -25.61
N ASP A 40 12.49 -3.58 -24.63
CA ASP A 40 13.73 -4.06 -24.02
C ASP A 40 13.51 -5.39 -23.28
N ALA A 41 12.32 -5.61 -22.74
CA ALA A 41 11.94 -6.86 -22.07
C ALA A 41 11.47 -7.94 -23.06
N GLY A 42 11.24 -7.60 -24.34
CA GLY A 42 10.77 -8.55 -25.34
C GLY A 42 9.29 -8.92 -25.23
N VAL A 43 8.49 -8.04 -24.67
CA VAL A 43 7.03 -8.24 -24.48
C VAL A 43 6.26 -7.06 -25.11
N SER A 44 4.93 -7.21 -25.24
CA SER A 44 4.09 -6.11 -25.70
C SER A 44 3.91 -5.06 -24.61
N PRO A 45 3.61 -3.78 -24.96
CA PRO A 45 3.33 -2.77 -23.94
C PRO A 45 2.17 -3.15 -23.01
N GLU A 46 1.13 -3.79 -23.52
CA GLU A 46 -0.02 -4.25 -22.75
C GLU A 46 0.38 -5.36 -21.76
N GLU A 47 1.23 -6.27 -22.18
CA GLU A 47 1.74 -7.34 -21.33
C GLU A 47 2.67 -6.78 -20.25
N PHE A 48 3.51 -5.81 -20.60
CA PHE A 48 4.39 -5.14 -19.65
C PHE A 48 3.59 -4.38 -18.58
N ALA A 49 2.54 -3.67 -19.00
CA ALA A 49 1.67 -2.94 -18.06
C ALA A 49 0.89 -3.86 -17.13
N GLY A 50 0.65 -5.10 -17.57
CA GLY A 50 -0.10 -6.08 -16.80
C GLY A 50 -1.59 -5.79 -16.78
N PRO A 51 -2.38 -6.55 -15.99
CA PRO A 51 -3.83 -6.43 -15.93
C PRO A 51 -4.33 -5.11 -15.33
N GLY A 52 -3.49 -4.37 -14.60
CA GLY A 52 -3.84 -3.06 -14.06
C GLY A 52 -4.82 -3.06 -12.88
N ASP A 53 -5.29 -4.24 -12.46
CA ASP A 53 -6.31 -4.36 -11.42
C ASP A 53 -5.81 -5.14 -10.20
N VAL A 54 -4.51 -5.35 -10.07
CA VAL A 54 -3.94 -6.14 -8.98
C VAL A 54 -3.46 -5.21 -7.87
N TRP A 55 -4.03 -5.39 -6.68
CA TRP A 55 -3.57 -4.70 -5.49
C TRP A 55 -2.19 -5.22 -5.07
N THR A 56 -1.33 -4.31 -4.67
CA THR A 56 0.03 -4.61 -4.24
C THR A 56 0.29 -3.97 -2.88
N LEU A 57 0.94 -4.71 -2.00
CA LEU A 57 1.40 -4.19 -0.72
C LEU A 57 2.92 -4.06 -0.78
N MET A 58 3.41 -2.84 -0.58
CA MET A 58 4.84 -2.54 -0.54
C MET A 58 5.19 -1.99 0.84
N TYR A 59 6.38 -2.28 1.30
CA TYR A 59 6.83 -1.81 2.62
C TYR A 59 8.34 -1.67 2.64
N ASP A 60 8.82 -0.75 3.47
CA ASP A 60 10.24 -0.46 3.63
C ASP A 60 10.50 -0.01 5.05
N ALA A 61 11.62 -0.45 5.60
CA ALA A 61 12.10 0.00 6.90
C ALA A 61 13.63 0.03 6.87
N ASP A 62 14.21 1.18 7.22
CA ASP A 62 15.67 1.38 7.29
C ASP A 62 16.40 1.05 5.98
N GLY A 63 15.76 1.31 4.84
CA GLY A 63 16.32 1.05 3.52
C GLY A 63 16.19 -0.39 3.05
N ASP A 64 15.52 -1.24 3.81
CA ASP A 64 15.26 -2.63 3.46
C ASP A 64 13.78 -2.78 3.10
N GLY A 65 13.50 -2.80 1.81
CA GLY A 65 12.14 -2.85 1.28
C GLY A 65 11.80 -4.14 0.58
N ASP A 66 10.51 -4.44 0.53
CA ASP A 66 9.97 -5.60 -0.17
C ASP A 66 8.50 -5.33 -0.53
N GLY A 67 7.84 -6.31 -1.12
CA GLY A 67 6.44 -6.19 -1.49
C GLY A 67 5.92 -7.45 -2.13
N PHE A 68 4.60 -7.54 -2.26
CA PHE A 68 3.96 -8.66 -2.92
C PHE A 68 2.61 -8.24 -3.50
N GLU A 69 2.15 -8.99 -4.50
CA GLU A 69 0.84 -8.78 -5.10
C GLU A 69 -0.25 -9.48 -4.27
N LEU A 70 -1.47 -8.93 -4.34
CA LEU A 70 -2.63 -9.45 -3.63
C LEU A 70 -3.69 -9.91 -4.64
N PRO A 71 -3.50 -11.08 -5.28
CA PRO A 71 -4.47 -11.57 -6.25
C PRO A 71 -5.84 -11.76 -5.60
N GLY A 72 -6.89 -11.24 -6.26
CA GLY A 72 -8.24 -11.35 -5.75
C GLY A 72 -8.68 -10.29 -4.76
N ALA A 73 -7.79 -9.40 -4.34
CA ALA A 73 -8.17 -8.25 -3.51
C ALA A 73 -9.02 -7.29 -4.34
N ARG A 74 -10.05 -6.74 -3.71
CA ARG A 74 -11.03 -5.86 -4.38
C ARG A 74 -10.97 -4.44 -3.84
N ASP A 75 -11.43 -3.49 -4.66
CA ASP A 75 -11.53 -2.09 -4.25
C ASP A 75 -12.44 -1.92 -3.03
N THR A 76 -13.52 -2.69 -2.93
CA THR A 76 -14.43 -2.66 -1.79
C THR A 76 -13.76 -3.07 -0.49
N GLU A 77 -12.80 -4.00 -0.56
CA GLU A 77 -12.03 -4.42 0.61
C GLU A 77 -11.06 -3.33 1.06
N ALA A 78 -10.41 -2.67 0.12
CA ALA A 78 -9.52 -1.54 0.42
C ALA A 78 -10.30 -0.36 0.99
N ASP A 79 -11.48 -0.05 0.44
CA ASP A 79 -12.34 1.01 0.97
C ASP A 79 -12.82 0.69 2.38
N ALA A 80 -13.23 -0.55 2.63
CA ALA A 80 -13.66 -0.99 3.97
C ALA A 80 -12.51 -0.88 4.99
N PHE A 81 -11.30 -1.22 4.60
CA PHE A 81 -10.14 -1.07 5.45
C PHE A 81 -9.89 0.40 5.80
N ALA A 82 -9.95 1.29 4.80
CA ALA A 82 -9.79 2.72 5.01
C ALA A 82 -10.89 3.29 5.91
N GLU A 83 -12.13 2.84 5.74
CA GLU A 83 -13.25 3.25 6.58
C GLU A 83 -13.05 2.83 8.03
N GLN A 84 -12.62 1.59 8.26
CA GLN A 84 -12.31 1.10 9.60
C GLN A 84 -11.22 1.93 10.28
N LEU A 85 -10.18 2.30 9.53
CA LEU A 85 -9.11 3.16 10.04
C LEU A 85 -9.65 4.54 10.41
N GLN A 86 -10.49 5.13 9.57
CA GLN A 86 -11.08 6.44 9.85
C GLN A 86 -11.93 6.42 11.13
N GLN A 87 -12.76 5.39 11.29
CA GLN A 87 -13.61 5.23 12.48
C GLN A 87 -12.77 5.01 13.74
N ALA A 88 -11.73 4.20 13.64
CA ALA A 88 -10.85 3.91 14.76
C ALA A 88 -10.07 5.15 15.22
N LEU A 89 -9.59 5.95 14.26
CA LEU A 89 -8.91 7.21 14.56
C LEU A 89 -9.85 8.22 15.22
N ALA A 90 -11.10 8.27 14.78
CA ALA A 90 -12.12 9.15 15.37
C ALA A 90 -12.48 8.77 16.81
N ALA A 91 -12.38 7.49 17.16
CA ALA A 91 -12.65 7.02 18.51
C ALA A 91 -11.55 7.41 19.52
N ALA A 92 -10.36 7.76 19.02
CA ALA A 92 -9.21 8.19 19.82
C ALA A 92 -8.78 7.21 20.92
N GLU A 93 -8.95 5.92 20.66
CA GLU A 93 -8.57 4.83 21.55
C GLU A 93 -7.62 3.87 20.83
N PRO A 94 -6.76 3.12 21.55
CA PRO A 94 -5.92 2.11 20.92
C PRO A 94 -6.76 1.11 20.12
N PHE A 95 -6.28 0.74 18.93
CA PHE A 95 -7.03 -0.16 18.07
C PHE A 95 -6.12 -1.09 17.26
N THR A 96 -6.73 -2.16 16.74
CA THR A 96 -6.12 -3.05 15.76
C THR A 96 -7.07 -3.16 14.58
N VAL A 97 -6.56 -2.92 13.38
CA VAL A 97 -7.30 -3.03 12.12
C VAL A 97 -6.56 -3.97 11.19
N GLU A 98 -7.29 -4.87 10.52
CA GLU A 98 -6.72 -5.84 9.61
C GLU A 98 -7.24 -5.65 8.19
N ALA A 99 -6.34 -5.81 7.20
CA ALA A 99 -6.68 -5.87 5.80
C ALA A 99 -6.39 -7.30 5.31
N GLY A 100 -7.42 -8.12 5.20
CA GLY A 100 -7.27 -9.54 4.88
C GLY A 100 -6.37 -10.25 5.89
N ASN A 101 -5.59 -11.21 5.40
CA ASN A 101 -4.63 -11.95 6.23
C ASN A 101 -3.19 -11.44 6.04
N PHE A 102 -3.00 -10.35 5.31
CA PHE A 102 -1.66 -9.90 4.91
C PHE A 102 -1.18 -8.64 5.61
N LEU A 103 -2.08 -7.85 6.20
CA LEU A 103 -1.71 -6.61 6.88
C LEU A 103 -2.53 -6.42 8.15
N ARG A 104 -1.84 -6.16 9.27
CA ARG A 104 -2.47 -5.77 10.53
C ARG A 104 -1.79 -4.51 11.05
N LEU A 105 -2.59 -3.53 11.45
CA LEU A 105 -2.10 -2.29 12.03
C LEU A 105 -2.53 -2.22 13.49
N ASP A 106 -1.55 -2.10 14.37
CA ASP A 106 -1.77 -1.84 15.79
C ASP A 106 -1.41 -0.38 16.04
N ALA A 107 -2.32 0.39 16.59
CA ALA A 107 -2.13 1.81 16.81
C ALA A 107 -2.60 2.26 18.18
N ARG A 108 -1.92 3.27 18.71
CA ARG A 108 -2.31 3.90 19.99
C ARG A 108 -2.06 5.40 19.90
N PRO A 109 -2.95 6.20 20.51
CA PRO A 109 -2.79 7.65 20.50
C PRO A 109 -1.71 8.09 21.50
N VAL A 110 -0.88 9.03 21.07
CA VAL A 110 0.13 9.67 21.91
C VAL A 110 0.08 11.17 21.61
N GLY A 111 -0.63 11.92 22.45
CA GLY A 111 -0.86 13.33 22.17
C GLY A 111 -1.69 13.54 20.91
N ALA A 112 -1.18 14.35 19.99
CA ALA A 112 -1.81 14.60 18.69
C ALA A 112 -1.39 13.58 17.63
N ASP A 113 -0.51 12.65 17.98
CA ASP A 113 0.03 11.66 17.05
C ASP A 113 -0.49 10.26 17.37
N TRP A 114 -0.28 9.34 16.42
CA TRP A 114 -0.55 7.94 16.60
C TRP A 114 0.74 7.15 16.43
N THR A 115 1.05 6.28 17.37
CA THR A 115 2.14 5.32 17.21
C THR A 115 1.57 4.08 16.54
N VAL A 116 2.06 3.77 15.34
CA VAL A 116 1.53 2.70 14.51
C VAL A 116 2.59 1.64 14.26
N THR A 117 2.19 0.38 14.46
CA THR A 117 3.01 -0.79 14.14
C THR A 117 2.28 -1.60 13.08
N ALA A 118 2.95 -1.92 11.99
CA ALA A 118 2.40 -2.71 10.90
C ALA A 118 2.97 -4.14 10.95
N HIS A 119 2.08 -5.13 10.87
CA HIS A 119 2.46 -6.53 10.75
C HIS A 119 2.09 -6.99 9.35
N VAL A 120 3.10 -7.34 8.55
CA VAL A 120 2.94 -7.75 7.16
C VAL A 120 3.17 -9.26 7.06
N THR A 121 2.21 -9.96 6.47
CA THR A 121 2.27 -11.41 6.26
C THR A 121 2.08 -11.69 4.78
N PRO A 122 3.15 -12.09 4.05
CA PRO A 122 3.03 -12.43 2.64
C PRO A 122 2.16 -13.66 2.42
N PRO A 123 1.59 -13.83 1.20
CA PRO A 123 0.83 -15.03 0.86
C PRO A 123 1.70 -16.29 0.98
N GLU A 124 1.10 -17.37 1.44
CA GLU A 124 1.79 -18.67 1.52
C GLU A 124 2.03 -19.26 0.14
N GLY A 125 3.08 -20.08 0.01
CA GLY A 125 3.33 -20.89 -1.16
C GLY A 125 4.53 -20.54 -2.01
N GLU A 126 5.29 -19.50 -1.64
CA GLU A 126 6.53 -19.14 -2.33
C GLU A 126 7.72 -19.41 -1.42
N GLU A 127 8.57 -20.37 -1.80
CA GLU A 127 9.77 -20.72 -1.02
C GLU A 127 10.76 -19.56 -0.94
N ASP A 128 10.83 -18.74 -2.01
CA ASP A 128 11.71 -17.57 -2.09
C ASP A 128 10.97 -16.24 -1.89
N GLY A 129 9.74 -16.28 -1.41
CA GLY A 129 8.95 -15.09 -1.17
C GLY A 129 9.40 -14.31 0.06
N PRO A 130 8.92 -13.05 0.20
CA PRO A 130 9.27 -12.24 1.36
C PRO A 130 8.76 -12.88 2.65
N ALA A 131 9.52 -12.71 3.73
CA ALA A 131 9.14 -13.19 5.05
C ALA A 131 8.18 -12.22 5.75
N ALA A 132 7.39 -12.71 6.69
CA ALA A 132 6.58 -11.86 7.54
C ALA A 132 7.46 -10.85 8.29
N ARG A 133 7.00 -9.59 8.36
CA ARG A 133 7.75 -8.51 8.99
C ARG A 133 6.86 -7.69 9.90
N THR A 134 7.48 -7.15 10.93
CA THR A 134 6.87 -6.15 11.80
C THR A 134 7.62 -4.83 11.59
N LEU A 135 6.87 -3.77 11.25
CA LEU A 135 7.43 -2.46 10.96
C LEU A 135 6.89 -1.45 11.97
N GLU A 136 7.79 -0.75 12.64
CA GLU A 136 7.40 0.36 13.48
C GLU A 136 7.36 1.62 12.62
N LEU A 137 6.15 2.09 12.30
CA LEU A 137 5.96 3.25 11.44
C LEU A 137 6.24 4.57 12.17
N GLY A 138 6.38 4.53 13.49
CA GLY A 138 6.69 5.71 14.28
C GLY A 138 5.45 6.52 14.65
N ALA A 139 5.66 7.76 15.05
CA ALA A 139 4.58 8.67 15.41
C ALA A 139 4.06 9.37 14.17
N LEU A 140 2.78 9.21 13.88
CA LEU A 140 2.13 9.78 12.70
C LEU A 140 1.07 10.79 13.15
N PRO A 141 1.11 12.04 12.64
CA PRO A 141 0.10 13.04 12.99
C PRO A 141 -1.31 12.59 12.57
N ALA A 142 -2.27 12.70 13.49
CA ALA A 142 -3.64 12.28 13.20
C ALA A 142 -4.25 13.00 12.01
N SER A 143 -3.98 14.29 11.86
CA SER A 143 -4.48 15.09 10.73
C SER A 143 -3.95 14.58 9.39
N GLU A 144 -2.70 14.17 9.33
CA GLU A 144 -2.10 13.63 8.10
C GLU A 144 -2.66 12.24 7.76
N LEU A 145 -2.86 11.39 8.77
CA LEU A 145 -3.48 10.08 8.58
C LEU A 145 -4.90 10.21 8.03
N LEU A 146 -5.70 11.09 8.62
CA LEU A 146 -7.08 11.31 8.18
C LEU A 146 -7.13 11.91 6.76
N ALA A 147 -6.25 12.85 6.44
CA ALA A 147 -6.17 13.43 5.10
C ALA A 147 -5.77 12.37 4.05
N GLU A 148 -4.83 11.50 4.39
CA GLU A 148 -4.38 10.42 3.50
C GLU A 148 -5.51 9.41 3.24
N LEU A 149 -6.25 9.02 4.28
CA LEU A 149 -7.38 8.10 4.15
C LEU A 149 -8.50 8.72 3.32
N GLU A 150 -8.80 9.99 3.53
CA GLU A 150 -9.82 10.69 2.75
C GLU A 150 -9.43 10.78 1.28
N ARG A 151 -8.18 11.12 0.98
CA ARG A 151 -7.65 11.16 -0.38
C ARG A 151 -7.76 9.78 -1.06
N PHE A 152 -7.34 8.73 -0.35
CA PHE A 152 -7.39 7.36 -0.85
C PHE A 152 -8.81 6.93 -1.21
N ARG A 153 -9.76 7.18 -0.31
CA ARG A 153 -11.16 6.81 -0.58
C ARG A 153 -11.76 7.59 -1.75
N ARG A 154 -11.36 8.83 -1.94
CA ARG A 154 -11.78 9.61 -3.12
C ARG A 154 -11.24 9.02 -4.42
N GLU A 155 -10.01 8.51 -4.40
CA GLU A 155 -9.42 7.86 -5.58
C GLU A 155 -10.11 6.54 -5.93
N LEU A 156 -10.70 5.87 -4.95
CA LEU A 156 -11.45 4.64 -5.16
C LEU A 156 -12.86 4.88 -5.70
N ALA A 157 -13.41 6.05 -5.51
CA ALA A 157 -14.78 6.37 -5.91
C ALA A 157 -14.95 6.52 -7.43
#